data_e2c3d1c5c96f316d4fbad05e8bf1cc8c
#
_entry.id   e2c3d1c5c96f316d4fbad05e8bf1cc8c
#
_cell.length_a   1.000
_cell.length_b   1.000
_cell.length_c   1.000
_cell.angle_alpha   90.00
_cell.angle_beta   90.00
_cell.angle_gamma   90.00
#
_symmetry.space_group_name_H-M   'P 1'
#
loop_
_entity.id
_entity.type
_entity.pdbx_description
1 polymer ?
#
loop_
_entity_poly.entity_id
_entity_poly.type
_entity_poly.pdbx_seq_one_letter_code
_entity_poly.pdbx_strand_id
1 'polypeptide(L)'
;LRLALRGHRRLWYVAVVAALAVQFVAPLDAVRGLVAPLALLLPLATWSGLGVRERRHRTEALVFTAPRPTSQTVAVWIGCVAVGLLAVAGYALRLGLAGDAAALAALLAGLTAAPALALAAGAWLGSARAFDIVYLLAWYLGPLQAVAPFDFVGATSVAPARTVAYAALAAGCLVAAILGRRRP
;
A
#
# COMPACT_ATOMS: atom_id res chain seq x y z
N LEU A 1 -11.82 7.44 -3.12
CA LEU A 1 -11.60 6.35 -4.07
C LEU A 1 -11.68 6.85 -5.53
N ARG A 2 -12.75 7.56 -5.94
CA ARG A 2 -12.92 8.06 -7.33
C ARG A 2 -11.75 8.91 -7.82
N LEU A 3 -11.17 9.76 -6.96
CA LEU A 3 -10.01 10.59 -7.31
C LEU A 3 -8.70 9.78 -7.44
N ALA A 4 -8.53 8.72 -6.66
CA ALA A 4 -7.37 7.84 -6.72
C ALA A 4 -7.35 7.00 -8.00
N LEU A 5 -8.53 6.67 -8.53
CA LEU A 5 -8.69 5.83 -9.73
C LEU A 5 -8.73 6.64 -11.04
N ARG A 6 -9.02 7.96 -10.99
CA ARG A 6 -9.02 8.81 -12.19
C ARG A 6 -7.62 8.94 -12.80
N GLY A 7 -7.50 8.55 -14.06
CA GLY A 7 -6.26 8.70 -14.84
C GLY A 7 -5.54 7.40 -15.15
N HIS A 8 -6.01 6.26 -14.65
CA HIS A 8 -5.44 4.97 -15.02
C HIS A 8 -5.94 4.55 -16.42
N ARG A 9 -5.03 3.97 -17.22
CA ARG A 9 -5.39 3.43 -18.54
C ARG A 9 -6.35 2.24 -18.38
N ARG A 10 -7.21 1.99 -19.37
CA ARG A 10 -8.15 0.85 -19.38
C ARG A 10 -7.46 -0.48 -19.07
N LEU A 11 -6.22 -0.66 -19.52
CA LEU A 11 -5.38 -1.82 -19.23
C LEU A 11 -5.14 -2.07 -17.74
N TRP A 12 -5.07 -1.02 -16.92
CA TRP A 12 -4.92 -1.18 -15.48
C TRP A 12 -6.14 -1.85 -14.84
N TYR A 13 -7.35 -1.45 -15.25
CA TYR A 13 -8.58 -2.08 -14.74
C TYR A 13 -8.70 -3.53 -15.21
N VAL A 14 -8.33 -3.82 -16.44
CA VAL A 14 -8.28 -5.20 -16.97
C VAL A 14 -7.30 -6.03 -16.15
N ALA A 15 -6.11 -5.50 -15.85
CA ALA A 15 -5.12 -6.18 -15.02
C ALA A 15 -5.63 -6.46 -13.58
N VAL A 16 -6.33 -5.52 -12.97
CA VAL A 16 -6.94 -5.71 -11.65
C VAL A 16 -7.99 -6.81 -11.68
N VAL A 17 -8.89 -6.78 -12.69
CA VAL A 17 -9.95 -7.80 -12.83
C VAL A 17 -9.35 -9.17 -13.11
N ALA A 18 -8.33 -9.25 -13.98
CA ALA A 18 -7.63 -10.50 -14.27
C ALA A 18 -6.93 -11.05 -13.01
N ALA A 19 -6.22 -10.19 -12.28
CA ALA A 19 -5.57 -10.58 -11.02
C ALA A 19 -6.58 -11.09 -9.98
N LEU A 20 -7.73 -10.45 -9.86
CA LEU A 20 -8.82 -10.91 -8.99
C LEU A 20 -9.37 -12.28 -9.44
N ALA A 21 -9.65 -12.45 -10.72
CA ALA A 21 -10.15 -13.73 -11.25
C ALA A 21 -9.18 -14.87 -10.94
N VAL A 22 -7.88 -14.66 -11.17
CA VAL A 22 -6.84 -15.65 -10.86
C VAL A 22 -6.78 -15.95 -9.37
N GLN A 23 -6.93 -14.96 -8.49
CA GLN A 23 -6.95 -15.15 -7.03
C GLN A 23 -8.08 -16.07 -6.56
N PHE A 24 -9.21 -16.11 -7.27
CA PHE A 24 -10.33 -17.01 -6.92
C PHE A 24 -10.16 -18.43 -7.46
N VAL A 25 -9.48 -18.62 -8.59
CA VAL A 25 -9.38 -19.91 -9.27
C VAL A 25 -8.11 -20.67 -8.90
N ALA A 26 -6.97 -19.98 -8.73
CA ALA A 26 -5.68 -20.61 -8.47
C ALA A 26 -5.60 -21.25 -7.07
N PRO A 27 -4.77 -22.29 -6.86
CA PRO A 27 -4.46 -22.82 -5.53
C PRO A 27 -3.99 -21.74 -4.56
N LEU A 28 -4.37 -21.84 -3.27
CA LEU A 28 -4.08 -20.78 -2.29
C LEU A 28 -2.58 -20.52 -2.14
N ASP A 29 -1.75 -21.58 -2.20
CA ASP A 29 -0.30 -21.45 -2.12
C ASP A 29 0.29 -20.68 -3.29
N ALA A 30 -0.21 -20.90 -4.51
CA ALA A 30 0.18 -20.14 -5.69
C ALA A 30 -0.29 -18.68 -5.60
N VAL A 31 -1.48 -18.44 -5.06
CA VAL A 31 -1.97 -17.08 -4.82
C VAL A 31 -1.10 -16.38 -3.78
N ARG A 32 -0.76 -17.05 -2.70
CA ARG A 32 0.08 -16.50 -1.63
C ARG A 32 1.50 -16.19 -2.12
N GLY A 33 2.14 -17.14 -2.80
CA GLY A 33 3.56 -17.03 -3.17
C GLY A 33 3.83 -16.18 -4.41
N LEU A 34 2.85 -16.05 -5.32
CA LEU A 34 3.09 -15.35 -6.59
C LEU A 34 2.01 -14.33 -6.96
N VAL A 35 0.73 -14.74 -6.97
CA VAL A 35 -0.34 -13.90 -7.55
C VAL A 35 -0.60 -12.66 -6.70
N ALA A 36 -0.68 -12.79 -5.38
CA ALA A 36 -0.91 -11.66 -4.48
C ALA A 36 0.28 -10.69 -4.47
N PRO A 37 1.56 -11.13 -4.37
CA PRO A 37 2.70 -10.25 -4.59
C PRO A 37 2.67 -9.49 -5.90
N LEU A 38 2.39 -10.16 -7.03
CA LEU A 38 2.30 -9.49 -8.33
C LEU A 38 1.13 -8.49 -8.39
N ALA A 39 -0.02 -8.82 -7.82
CA ALA A 39 -1.17 -7.93 -7.75
C ALA A 39 -0.86 -6.64 -6.96
N LEU A 40 0.05 -6.70 -5.99
CA LEU A 40 0.49 -5.54 -5.22
C LEU A 40 1.37 -4.54 -5.99
N LEU A 41 1.81 -4.88 -7.20
CA LEU A 41 2.41 -3.89 -8.11
C LEU A 41 1.36 -2.95 -8.73
N LEU A 42 0.09 -3.37 -8.82
CA LEU A 42 -0.97 -2.55 -9.40
C LEU A 42 -1.25 -1.27 -8.60
N PRO A 43 -1.37 -1.30 -7.26
CA PRO A 43 -1.55 -0.09 -6.48
C PRO A 43 -0.33 0.83 -6.43
N LEU A 44 0.87 0.35 -6.77
CA LEU A 44 2.09 1.17 -6.80
C LEU A 44 1.89 2.44 -7.64
N ALA A 45 1.25 2.34 -8.80
CA ALA A 45 0.95 3.49 -9.66
C ALA A 45 0.08 4.56 -8.96
N THR A 46 -0.74 4.15 -8.00
CA THR A 46 -1.56 5.06 -7.18
C THR A 46 -0.77 5.60 -5.99
N TRP A 47 0.07 4.77 -5.37
CA TRP A 47 0.83 5.12 -4.17
C TRP A 47 2.03 6.01 -4.46
N SER A 48 2.71 5.80 -5.58
CA SER A 48 3.94 6.50 -5.99
C SER A 48 3.84 8.04 -5.96
N GLY A 49 2.68 8.59 -6.28
CA GLY A 49 2.51 10.04 -6.33
C GLY A 49 1.92 10.70 -5.08
N LEU A 50 1.61 9.95 -4.01
CA LEU A 50 0.75 10.42 -2.93
C LEU A 50 1.25 11.64 -2.16
N GLY A 51 2.51 11.64 -1.78
CA GLY A 51 3.08 12.72 -0.98
C GLY A 51 3.60 13.91 -1.79
N VAL A 52 3.61 13.80 -3.13
CA VAL A 52 4.22 14.80 -4.04
C VAL A 52 3.18 15.52 -4.91
N ARG A 53 1.94 15.03 -4.92
CA ARG A 53 0.87 15.59 -5.77
C ARG A 53 0.60 17.05 -5.49
N GLU A 54 0.59 17.44 -4.24
CA GLU A 54 0.30 18.80 -3.81
C GLU A 54 1.40 19.76 -4.27
N ARG A 55 2.68 19.37 -4.13
CA ARG A 55 3.84 20.13 -4.64
C ARG A 55 3.84 20.21 -6.16
N ARG A 56 3.56 19.12 -6.84
CA ARG A 56 3.57 19.03 -8.31
C ARG A 56 2.50 19.93 -8.95
N HIS A 57 1.36 20.13 -8.27
CA HIS A 57 0.27 20.96 -8.77
C HIS A 57 0.22 22.36 -8.16
N ARG A 58 1.22 22.76 -7.34
CA ARG A 58 1.27 24.06 -6.65
C ARG A 58 -0.02 24.38 -5.86
N THR A 59 -0.69 23.35 -5.35
CA THR A 59 -1.93 23.48 -4.57
C THR A 59 -1.68 23.50 -3.07
N GLU A 60 -0.42 23.60 -2.66
CA GLU A 60 -0.01 23.63 -1.23
C GLU A 60 -0.75 24.73 -0.46
N ALA A 61 -0.77 25.95 -1.01
CA ALA A 61 -1.45 27.05 -0.37
C ALA A 61 -2.95 26.81 -0.12
N LEU A 62 -3.63 26.12 -1.04
CA LEU A 62 -5.05 25.77 -0.90
C LEU A 62 -5.28 24.66 0.12
N VAL A 63 -4.36 23.72 0.25
CA VAL A 63 -4.44 22.60 1.18
C VAL A 63 -4.10 23.06 2.60
N PHE A 64 -3.14 23.98 2.77
CA PHE A 64 -2.77 24.53 4.08
C PHE A 64 -3.82 25.49 4.65
N THR A 65 -4.65 26.09 3.82
CA THR A 65 -5.80 26.91 4.25
C THR A 65 -7.05 26.06 4.56
N ALA A 66 -7.02 24.75 4.27
CA ALA A 66 -8.14 23.86 4.58
C ALA A 66 -8.33 23.71 6.09
N PRO A 67 -9.58 23.73 6.59
CA PRO A 67 -9.86 23.74 8.04
C PRO A 67 -9.44 22.46 8.79
N ARG A 68 -9.05 21.38 8.08
CA ARG A 68 -8.67 20.09 8.69
C ARG A 68 -7.63 19.32 7.85
N PRO A 69 -6.36 19.74 7.81
CA PRO A 69 -5.34 19.09 6.98
C PRO A 69 -5.02 17.65 7.42
N THR A 70 -5.15 17.34 8.71
CA THR A 70 -4.93 15.99 9.25
C THR A 70 -5.96 14.99 8.76
N SER A 71 -7.24 15.35 8.77
CA SER A 71 -8.32 14.46 8.31
C SER A 71 -8.21 14.14 6.82
N GLN A 72 -7.73 15.09 6.02
CA GLN A 72 -7.48 14.88 4.61
C GLN A 72 -6.35 13.86 4.37
N THR A 73 -5.24 13.94 5.14
CA THR A 73 -4.14 12.97 5.06
C THR A 73 -4.62 11.57 5.38
N VAL A 74 -5.39 11.42 6.46
CA VAL A 74 -5.96 10.13 6.86
C VAL A 74 -6.95 9.60 5.81
N ALA A 75 -7.81 10.46 5.25
CA ALA A 75 -8.74 10.06 4.20
C ALA A 75 -8.04 9.58 2.93
N VAL A 76 -6.96 10.25 2.52
CA VAL A 76 -6.12 9.83 1.39
C VAL A 76 -5.48 8.48 1.68
N TRP A 77 -4.90 8.30 2.88
CA TRP A 77 -4.30 7.04 3.31
C TRP A 77 -5.33 5.89 3.27
N ILE A 78 -6.52 6.06 3.87
CA ILE A 78 -7.59 5.06 3.83
C ILE A 78 -7.97 4.72 2.38
N GLY A 79 -8.13 5.72 1.52
CA GLY A 79 -8.44 5.50 0.10
C GLY A 79 -7.37 4.66 -0.60
N CYS A 80 -6.11 4.83 -0.26
CA CYS A 80 -5.00 4.08 -0.83
C CYS A 80 -4.86 2.67 -0.27
N VAL A 81 -5.14 2.49 1.02
CA VAL A 81 -5.30 1.15 1.61
C VAL A 81 -6.43 0.39 0.92
N ALA A 82 -7.57 1.05 0.68
CA ALA A 82 -8.69 0.44 -0.04
C ALA A 82 -8.32 0.01 -1.48
N VAL A 83 -7.52 0.81 -2.20
CA VAL A 83 -7.02 0.42 -3.54
C VAL A 83 -6.10 -0.80 -3.45
N GLY A 84 -5.21 -0.85 -2.46
CA GLY A 84 -4.37 -2.03 -2.21
C GLY A 84 -5.20 -3.27 -1.86
N LEU A 85 -6.18 -3.12 -0.98
CA LEU A 85 -7.07 -4.21 -0.60
C LEU A 85 -7.90 -4.71 -1.78
N LEU A 86 -8.38 -3.83 -2.65
CA LEU A 86 -9.07 -4.22 -3.89
C LEU A 86 -8.17 -5.08 -4.80
N ALA A 87 -6.89 -4.76 -4.91
CA ALA A 87 -5.97 -5.53 -5.75
C ALA A 87 -5.76 -6.97 -5.25
N VAL A 88 -5.89 -7.21 -3.96
CA VAL A 88 -5.71 -8.54 -3.32
C VAL A 88 -6.99 -9.03 -2.62
N ALA A 89 -8.16 -8.52 -3.00
CA ALA A 89 -9.42 -8.82 -2.34
C ALA A 89 -9.78 -10.32 -2.37
N GLY A 90 -9.50 -11.00 -3.47
CA GLY A 90 -9.72 -12.45 -3.58
C GLY A 90 -8.86 -13.23 -2.60
N TYR A 91 -7.59 -12.86 -2.46
CA TYR A 91 -6.69 -13.48 -1.49
C TYR A 91 -7.10 -13.20 -0.04
N ALA A 92 -7.40 -11.94 0.29
CA ALA A 92 -7.85 -11.56 1.62
C ALA A 92 -9.13 -12.29 2.04
N LEU A 93 -10.11 -12.40 1.12
CA LEU A 93 -11.35 -13.12 1.36
C LEU A 93 -11.09 -14.61 1.62
N ARG A 94 -10.24 -15.25 0.82
CA ARG A 94 -9.90 -16.68 0.98
C ARG A 94 -9.16 -16.95 2.28
N LEU A 95 -8.27 -16.06 2.73
CA LEU A 95 -7.64 -16.15 4.05
C LEU A 95 -8.69 -16.06 5.17
N GLY A 96 -9.63 -15.14 5.05
CA GLY A 96 -10.73 -15.01 6.01
C GLY A 96 -11.60 -16.26 6.07
N LEU A 97 -11.98 -16.83 4.92
CA LEU A 97 -12.78 -18.06 4.84
C LEU A 97 -12.02 -19.31 5.34
N ALA A 98 -10.70 -19.35 5.15
CA ALA A 98 -9.84 -20.41 5.68
C ALA A 98 -9.56 -20.27 7.19
N GLY A 99 -9.95 -19.16 7.82
CA GLY A 99 -9.67 -18.89 9.23
C GLY A 99 -8.21 -18.54 9.53
N ASP A 100 -7.38 -18.25 8.51
CA ASP A 100 -5.96 -17.86 8.69
C ASP A 100 -5.87 -16.37 9.09
N ALA A 101 -6.28 -16.08 10.31
CA ALA A 101 -6.27 -14.73 10.86
C ALA A 101 -4.85 -14.14 10.94
N ALA A 102 -3.83 -14.98 11.12
CA ALA A 102 -2.45 -14.54 11.21
C ALA A 102 -1.94 -14.03 9.86
N ALA A 103 -2.19 -14.77 8.76
CA ALA A 103 -1.83 -14.33 7.42
C ALA A 103 -2.64 -13.09 6.99
N LEU A 104 -3.93 -13.04 7.33
CA LEU A 104 -4.76 -11.89 7.05
C LEU A 104 -4.25 -10.64 7.79
N ALA A 105 -3.86 -10.76 9.06
CA ALA A 105 -3.28 -9.67 9.82
C ALA A 105 -1.94 -9.18 9.23
N ALA A 106 -1.07 -10.11 8.79
CA ALA A 106 0.18 -9.76 8.13
C ALA A 106 -0.07 -9.00 6.81
N LEU A 107 -0.99 -9.48 5.99
CA LEU A 107 -1.40 -8.81 4.76
C LEU A 107 -1.91 -7.39 5.02
N LEU A 108 -2.79 -7.21 6.00
CA LEU A 108 -3.35 -5.90 6.35
C LEU A 108 -2.28 -4.95 6.92
N ALA A 109 -1.34 -5.46 7.72
CA ALA A 109 -0.23 -4.66 8.22
C ALA A 109 0.64 -4.10 7.08
N GLY A 110 0.99 -4.93 6.09
CA GLY A 110 1.72 -4.50 4.91
C GLY A 110 0.94 -3.52 4.04
N LEU A 111 -0.35 -3.79 3.81
CA LEU A 111 -1.24 -2.92 3.03
C LEU A 111 -1.42 -1.53 3.67
N THR A 112 -1.35 -1.42 4.99
CA THR A 112 -1.43 -0.14 5.70
C THR A 112 -0.09 0.58 5.73
N ALA A 113 1.03 -0.17 5.80
CA ALA A 113 2.37 0.38 5.87
C ALA A 113 2.82 1.03 4.53
N ALA A 114 2.55 0.39 3.40
CA ALA A 114 3.01 0.86 2.10
C ALA A 114 2.51 2.28 1.75
N PRO A 115 1.20 2.61 1.79
CA PRO A 115 0.74 3.97 1.50
C PRO A 115 1.12 4.98 2.61
N ALA A 116 1.29 4.55 3.87
CA ALA A 116 1.80 5.41 4.93
C ALA A 116 3.26 5.83 4.65
N LEU A 117 4.09 4.88 4.22
CA LEU A 117 5.47 5.13 3.79
C LEU A 117 5.51 6.07 2.57
N ALA A 118 4.63 5.88 1.59
CA ALA A 118 4.53 6.75 0.42
C ALA A 118 4.21 8.20 0.80
N LEU A 119 3.27 8.39 1.72
CA LEU A 119 2.90 9.71 2.24
C LEU A 119 4.05 10.36 3.02
N ALA A 120 4.72 9.60 3.90
CA ALA A 120 5.86 10.09 4.66
C ALA A 120 7.03 10.47 3.74
N ALA A 121 7.41 9.59 2.82
CA ALA A 121 8.48 9.85 1.84
C ALA A 121 8.19 11.09 0.99
N GLY A 122 6.96 11.24 0.52
CA GLY A 122 6.55 12.41 -0.24
C GLY A 122 6.59 13.71 0.57
N ALA A 123 6.12 13.68 1.82
CA ALA A 123 6.10 14.85 2.69
C ALA A 123 7.50 15.34 3.09
N TRP A 124 8.45 14.40 3.33
CA TRP A 124 9.78 14.74 3.81
C TRP A 124 10.82 14.89 2.70
N LEU A 125 10.80 14.00 1.71
CA LEU A 125 11.79 13.96 0.64
C LEU A 125 11.35 14.71 -0.61
N GLY A 126 10.07 15.04 -0.74
CA GLY A 126 9.51 15.71 -1.90
C GLY A 126 9.64 14.91 -3.21
N SER A 127 9.91 13.60 -3.12
CA SER A 127 10.17 12.74 -4.27
C SER A 127 9.39 11.44 -4.19
N ALA A 128 8.67 11.12 -5.26
CA ALA A 128 8.00 9.83 -5.44
C ALA A 128 9.01 8.69 -5.59
N ARG A 129 10.16 8.97 -6.21
CA ARG A 129 11.19 7.95 -6.53
C ARG A 129 11.74 7.26 -5.29
N ALA A 130 11.88 7.99 -4.17
CA ALA A 130 12.38 7.40 -2.93
C ALA A 130 11.46 6.29 -2.42
N PHE A 131 10.15 6.52 -2.46
CA PHE A 131 9.17 5.48 -2.12
C PHE A 131 9.21 4.32 -3.11
N ASP A 132 9.23 4.61 -4.42
CA ASP A 132 9.22 3.58 -5.47
C ASP A 132 10.41 2.62 -5.33
N ILE A 133 11.61 3.15 -5.08
CA ILE A 133 12.83 2.36 -4.87
C ILE A 133 12.69 1.46 -3.64
N VAL A 134 12.31 2.03 -2.50
CA VAL A 134 12.19 1.29 -1.24
C VAL A 134 11.10 0.22 -1.34
N TYR A 135 9.96 0.56 -1.93
CA TYR A 135 8.85 -0.37 -2.11
C TYR A 135 9.20 -1.53 -3.04
N LEU A 136 9.78 -1.24 -4.22
CA LEU A 136 10.17 -2.27 -5.19
C LEU A 136 11.28 -3.16 -4.64
N LEU A 137 12.23 -2.59 -3.88
CA LEU A 137 13.29 -3.38 -3.23
C LEU A 137 12.70 -4.31 -2.17
N ALA A 138 11.82 -3.81 -1.30
CA ALA A 138 11.15 -4.62 -0.29
C ALA A 138 10.26 -5.69 -0.94
N TRP A 139 9.52 -5.34 -2.01
CA TRP A 139 8.70 -6.25 -2.77
C TRP A 139 9.52 -7.37 -3.43
N TYR A 140 10.69 -7.03 -3.99
CA TYR A 140 11.58 -8.03 -4.61
C TYR A 140 12.22 -8.94 -3.56
N LEU A 141 12.80 -8.36 -2.50
CA LEU A 141 13.52 -9.13 -1.49
C LEU A 141 12.58 -9.98 -0.63
N GLY A 142 11.43 -9.45 -0.24
CA GLY A 142 10.48 -10.13 0.64
C GLY A 142 9.75 -11.27 -0.08
N PRO A 143 8.71 -10.99 -0.85
CA PRO A 143 7.89 -12.03 -1.47
C PRO A 143 8.64 -12.92 -2.47
N LEU A 144 9.57 -12.38 -3.28
CA LEU A 144 10.21 -13.17 -4.34
C LEU A 144 11.51 -13.86 -3.89
N GLN A 145 12.32 -13.20 -3.06
CA GLN A 145 13.59 -13.77 -2.57
C GLN A 145 13.46 -14.38 -1.18
N ALA A 146 12.27 -14.40 -0.60
CA ALA A 146 11.98 -14.97 0.72
C ALA A 146 12.83 -14.40 1.87
N VAL A 147 13.30 -13.15 1.73
CA VAL A 147 14.05 -12.47 2.79
C VAL A 147 13.07 -12.00 3.86
N ALA A 148 13.01 -12.70 4.96
CA ALA A 148 12.00 -12.59 6.00
C ALA A 148 11.71 -11.14 6.49
N PRO A 149 12.68 -10.25 6.74
CA PRO A 149 12.41 -8.88 7.18
C PRO A 149 11.61 -8.05 6.18
N PHE A 150 11.75 -8.33 4.88
CA PHE A 150 11.11 -7.57 3.80
C PHE A 150 9.77 -8.17 3.33
N ASP A 151 9.39 -9.35 3.83
CA ASP A 151 8.10 -9.97 3.52
C ASP A 151 6.96 -9.28 4.31
N PHE A 152 6.59 -8.09 3.82
CA PHE A 152 5.61 -7.22 4.46
C PHE A 152 4.16 -7.72 4.35
N VAL A 153 3.89 -8.71 3.50
CA VAL A 153 2.56 -9.28 3.29
C VAL A 153 2.40 -10.71 3.80
N GLY A 154 3.49 -11.31 4.34
CA GLY A 154 3.43 -12.69 4.82
C GLY A 154 3.31 -13.72 3.69
N ALA A 155 3.88 -13.42 2.51
CA ALA A 155 3.82 -14.31 1.35
C ALA A 155 4.60 -15.60 1.58
N THR A 156 5.77 -15.51 2.22
CA THR A 156 6.66 -16.66 2.45
C THR A 156 6.49 -17.26 3.85
N SER A 157 6.29 -16.41 4.85
CA SER A 157 6.10 -16.84 6.24
C SER A 157 5.32 -15.80 7.03
N VAL A 158 4.55 -16.24 8.02
CA VAL A 158 3.85 -15.35 8.93
C VAL A 158 4.56 -15.35 10.28
N ALA A 159 4.97 -14.17 10.76
CA ALA A 159 5.59 -13.99 12.06
C ALA A 159 4.89 -12.84 12.81
N PRO A 160 4.30 -13.08 13.99
CA PRO A 160 3.57 -12.06 14.74
C PRO A 160 4.41 -10.81 15.02
N ALA A 161 5.68 -10.97 15.38
CA ALA A 161 6.59 -9.86 15.62
C ALA A 161 6.77 -8.96 14.38
N ARG A 162 6.84 -9.56 13.20
CA ARG A 162 6.94 -8.82 11.93
C ARG A 162 5.63 -8.10 11.61
N THR A 163 4.49 -8.73 11.82
CA THR A 163 3.17 -8.11 11.66
C THR A 163 3.05 -6.86 12.54
N VAL A 164 3.44 -6.96 13.81
CA VAL A 164 3.46 -5.82 14.74
C VAL A 164 4.43 -4.74 14.27
N ALA A 165 5.63 -5.12 13.78
CA ALA A 165 6.62 -4.17 13.29
C ALA A 165 6.08 -3.36 12.09
N TYR A 166 5.41 -4.01 11.12
CA TYR A 166 4.80 -3.29 9.98
C TYR A 166 3.60 -2.44 10.39
N ALA A 167 2.79 -2.87 11.35
CA ALA A 167 1.73 -2.05 11.91
C ALA A 167 2.28 -0.79 12.62
N ALA A 168 3.36 -0.95 13.40
CA ALA A 168 4.05 0.16 14.05
C ALA A 168 4.70 1.10 13.00
N LEU A 169 5.30 0.54 11.95
CA LEU A 169 5.84 1.32 10.82
C LEU A 169 4.73 2.14 10.14
N ALA A 170 3.57 1.54 9.89
CA ALA A 170 2.41 2.25 9.32
C ALA A 170 2.00 3.44 10.19
N ALA A 171 1.85 3.24 11.50
CA ALA A 171 1.50 4.29 12.44
C ALA A 171 2.56 5.40 12.49
N GLY A 172 3.84 5.03 12.61
CA GLY A 172 4.97 5.98 12.64
C GLY A 172 5.08 6.79 11.36
N CYS A 173 4.96 6.16 10.19
CA CYS A 173 4.97 6.84 8.90
C CYS A 173 3.77 7.77 8.72
N LEU A 174 2.58 7.38 9.19
CA LEU A 174 1.40 8.23 9.12
C LEU A 174 1.56 9.48 10.00
N VAL A 175 2.06 9.32 11.21
CA VAL A 175 2.41 10.45 12.09
C VAL A 175 3.46 11.34 11.43
N ALA A 176 4.54 10.75 10.90
CA ALA A 176 5.58 11.49 10.19
C ALA A 176 5.00 12.27 8.99
N ALA A 177 4.11 11.68 8.20
CA ALA A 177 3.44 12.34 7.09
C ALA A 177 2.61 13.56 7.56
N ILE A 178 1.87 13.42 8.66
CA ILE A 178 1.07 14.51 9.25
C ILE A 178 1.98 15.65 9.74
N LEU A 179 3.09 15.31 10.41
CA LEU A 179 4.05 16.30 10.90
C LEU A 179 4.79 17.01 9.76
N GLY A 180 5.19 16.24 8.72
CA GLY A 180 5.87 16.79 7.55
C GLY A 180 5.03 17.81 6.77
N ARG A 181 3.70 17.62 6.76
CA ARG A 181 2.76 18.55 6.12
C ARG A 181 2.49 19.83 6.92
N ARG A 182 2.89 19.89 8.17
CA ARG A 182 2.74 21.09 9.03
C ARG A 182 3.96 22.02 8.97
N ARG A 183 5.02 21.62 8.26
CA ARG A 183 6.20 22.47 8.07
C ARG A 183 5.92 23.51 6.98
N PRO A 184 6.22 24.79 7.23
CA PRO A 184 6.11 25.86 6.24
C PRO A 184 7.05 25.64 5.06
#